data_17182cef2b40d5891830f2e7bc03558b
#
_entry.id   17182cef2b40d5891830f2e7bc03558b
#
_cell.length_a   1.000
_cell.length_b   1.000
_cell.length_c   1.000
_cell.angle_alpha   90.00
_cell.angle_beta   90.00
_cell.angle_gamma   90.00
#
_symmetry.space_group_name_H-M   'P 1'
#
loop_
_entity.id
_entity.type
_entity.pdbx_description
1 polymer ?
#
loop_
_entity_poly.entity_id
_entity_poly.type
_entity_poly.pdbx_seq_one_letter_code
_entity_poly.pdbx_strand_id
1 'polypeptide(L)'
;YEISKIWGVSIRSVRNYCASGRVVGAYLKGKTWMIPENAAKPKRQVRHNYKMPSLIDVLLREKEHSVKGGIYHKLQIELTYNSNHMEGSQLTHEETRYIYETKTIGVDNKTIKVDDIIETVNHFRCVDLAIVSAKRKLSESFIKQLHLILKTCTSDSNKPWFMVGDYKLLANEVGDRMTTD
;
A
#
# COMPACT_ATOMS: atom_id res chain seq x y z
N TYR A 1 -29.72 29.94 -28.14
CA TYR A 1 -29.17 31.17 -27.53
C TYR A 1 -30.02 31.67 -26.35
N GLU A 2 -31.33 31.66 -26.42
CA GLU A 2 -32.23 32.21 -25.40
C GLU A 2 -32.20 31.43 -24.10
N ILE A 3 -32.29 30.12 -24.14
CA ILE A 3 -32.34 29.26 -22.93
C ILE A 3 -31.06 29.35 -22.10
N SER A 4 -29.92 29.61 -22.71
CA SER A 4 -28.65 29.77 -21.98
C SER A 4 -28.65 31.05 -21.11
N LYS A 5 -29.32 32.12 -21.59
CA LYS A 5 -29.50 33.36 -20.83
C LYS A 5 -30.51 33.14 -19.71
N ILE A 6 -31.63 32.48 -19.96
CA ILE A 6 -32.67 32.18 -18.95
C ILE A 6 -32.08 31.34 -17.81
N TRP A 7 -31.28 30.32 -18.15
CA TRP A 7 -30.66 29.44 -17.15
C TRP A 7 -29.39 30.00 -16.50
N GLY A 8 -28.82 31.10 -17.03
CA GLY A 8 -27.56 31.67 -16.56
C GLY A 8 -26.39 30.71 -16.68
N VAL A 9 -26.29 29.98 -17.80
CA VAL A 9 -25.22 29.02 -18.07
C VAL A 9 -24.69 29.17 -19.50
N SER A 10 -23.47 28.65 -19.74
CA SER A 10 -22.90 28.67 -21.09
C SER A 10 -23.68 27.79 -22.07
N ILE A 11 -23.64 28.13 -23.37
CA ILE A 11 -24.23 27.33 -24.46
C ILE A 11 -23.69 25.88 -24.42
N ARG A 12 -22.41 25.73 -24.10
CA ARG A 12 -21.77 24.40 -23.96
C ARG A 12 -22.46 23.58 -22.84
N SER A 13 -22.77 24.22 -21.72
CA SER A 13 -23.48 23.57 -20.62
C SER A 13 -24.89 23.12 -21.03
N VAL A 14 -25.61 23.98 -21.76
CA VAL A 14 -26.96 23.61 -22.31
C VAL A 14 -26.86 22.40 -23.22
N ARG A 15 -25.88 22.39 -24.15
CA ARG A 15 -25.68 21.24 -25.06
C ARG A 15 -25.35 19.95 -24.28
N ASN A 16 -24.50 20.05 -23.24
CA ASN A 16 -24.18 18.90 -22.41
C ASN A 16 -25.39 18.38 -21.63
N TYR A 17 -26.29 19.27 -21.15
CA TYR A 17 -27.51 18.87 -20.47
C TYR A 17 -28.47 18.13 -21.42
N CYS A 18 -28.60 18.61 -22.66
CA CYS A 18 -29.43 17.97 -23.67
C CYS A 18 -28.82 16.61 -24.09
N ALA A 19 -27.52 16.56 -24.39
CA ALA A 19 -26.83 15.36 -24.82
C ALA A 19 -26.83 14.25 -23.74
N SER A 20 -26.88 14.63 -22.45
CA SER A 20 -26.99 13.70 -21.33
C SER A 20 -28.43 13.33 -20.95
N GLY A 21 -29.44 13.74 -21.76
CA GLY A 21 -30.84 13.43 -21.51
C GLY A 21 -31.47 14.12 -20.30
N ARG A 22 -30.82 15.16 -19.76
CA ARG A 22 -31.24 15.83 -18.51
C ARG A 22 -32.25 16.93 -18.70
N VAL A 23 -32.56 17.26 -19.95
CA VAL A 23 -33.59 18.22 -20.33
C VAL A 23 -34.75 17.45 -20.93
N VAL A 24 -35.81 17.34 -20.17
CA VAL A 24 -37.02 16.61 -20.60
C VAL A 24 -37.62 17.27 -21.85
N GLY A 25 -37.92 16.49 -22.86
CA GLY A 25 -38.50 16.97 -24.11
C GLY A 25 -37.53 17.62 -25.09
N ALA A 26 -36.22 17.70 -24.76
CA ALA A 26 -35.23 18.16 -25.71
C ALA A 26 -34.92 17.07 -26.76
N TYR A 27 -34.84 17.46 -28.03
CA TYR A 27 -34.50 16.58 -29.15
C TYR A 27 -33.54 17.28 -30.12
N LEU A 28 -32.80 16.50 -30.88
CA LEU A 28 -31.86 16.99 -31.87
C LEU A 28 -32.53 17.09 -33.24
N LYS A 29 -32.57 18.28 -33.83
CA LYS A 29 -33.01 18.51 -35.21
C LYS A 29 -31.83 18.94 -36.05
N GLY A 30 -31.32 18.02 -36.87
CA GLY A 30 -30.06 18.22 -37.57
C GLY A 30 -28.90 18.36 -36.56
N LYS A 31 -28.20 19.51 -36.55
CA LYS A 31 -27.08 19.83 -35.61
C LYS A 31 -27.51 20.72 -34.42
N THR A 32 -28.84 20.99 -34.30
CA THR A 32 -29.36 21.96 -33.32
C THR A 32 -30.26 21.27 -32.31
N TRP A 33 -30.05 21.53 -31.04
CA TRP A 33 -30.93 21.08 -29.96
C TRP A 33 -32.18 21.94 -29.90
N MET A 34 -33.32 21.32 -30.01
CA MET A 34 -34.63 21.90 -29.78
C MET A 34 -35.02 21.63 -28.33
N ILE A 35 -35.35 22.70 -27.60
CA ILE A 35 -35.62 22.62 -26.16
C ILE A 35 -37.00 23.23 -25.95
N PRO A 36 -37.89 22.58 -25.20
CA PRO A 36 -39.20 23.16 -24.86
C PRO A 36 -39.04 24.50 -24.12
N GLU A 37 -39.91 25.44 -24.40
CA GLU A 37 -39.88 26.79 -23.83
C GLU A 37 -39.99 26.78 -22.29
N ASN A 38 -40.75 25.83 -21.77
CA ASN A 38 -40.99 25.62 -20.35
C ASN A 38 -39.96 24.65 -19.67
N ALA A 39 -38.90 24.29 -20.38
CA ALA A 39 -37.92 23.35 -19.82
C ALA A 39 -37.22 23.93 -18.60
N ALA A 40 -37.23 23.18 -17.50
CA ALA A 40 -36.57 23.57 -16.28
C ALA A 40 -35.03 23.36 -16.37
N LYS A 41 -34.26 24.27 -15.78
CA LYS A 41 -32.82 24.11 -15.67
C LYS A 41 -32.48 22.84 -14.87
N PRO A 42 -31.71 21.91 -15.43
CA PRO A 42 -31.30 20.72 -14.68
C PRO A 42 -30.46 21.07 -13.47
N LYS A 43 -30.76 20.46 -12.32
CA LYS A 43 -29.95 20.63 -11.10
C LYS A 43 -28.50 20.22 -11.40
N ARG A 44 -27.54 20.99 -10.88
CA ARG A 44 -26.13 20.65 -11.01
C ARG A 44 -25.89 19.28 -10.33
N GLN A 45 -25.44 18.30 -11.11
CA GLN A 45 -24.96 17.06 -10.47
C GLN A 45 -23.73 17.42 -9.64
N VAL A 46 -23.84 17.28 -8.34
CA VAL A 46 -22.66 17.29 -7.46
C VAL A 46 -21.84 16.08 -7.90
N ARG A 47 -20.71 16.32 -8.56
CA ARG A 47 -19.71 15.26 -8.71
C ARG A 47 -19.32 14.92 -7.27
N HIS A 48 -19.73 13.75 -6.79
CA HIS A 48 -19.07 13.17 -5.64
C HIS A 48 -17.59 13.11 -6.02
N ASN A 49 -16.79 13.97 -5.41
CA ASN A 49 -15.35 13.82 -5.44
C ASN A 49 -15.06 12.50 -4.71
N TYR A 50 -15.06 11.43 -5.48
CA TYR A 50 -14.56 10.14 -5.00
C TYR A 50 -13.08 10.37 -4.72
N LYS A 51 -12.76 10.69 -3.45
CA LYS A 51 -11.38 10.76 -3.00
C LYS A 51 -10.88 9.32 -3.06
N MET A 52 -10.04 9.04 -4.04
CA MET A 52 -9.39 7.74 -4.11
C MET A 52 -8.73 7.45 -2.76
N PRO A 53 -8.94 6.27 -2.19
CA PRO A 53 -8.29 5.91 -0.93
C PRO A 53 -6.77 5.97 -1.12
N SER A 54 -6.04 6.42 -0.12
CA SER A 54 -4.58 6.38 -0.15
C SER A 54 -4.10 4.92 -0.16
N LEU A 55 -2.88 4.67 -0.63
CA LEU A 55 -2.28 3.34 -0.58
C LEU A 55 -2.34 2.75 0.85
N ILE A 56 -2.03 3.56 1.85
CA ILE A 56 -2.07 3.14 3.26
C ILE A 56 -3.49 2.74 3.68
N ASP A 57 -4.52 3.48 3.26
CA ASP A 57 -5.90 3.13 3.60
C ASP A 57 -6.34 1.81 2.92
N VAL A 58 -5.82 1.54 1.71
CA VAL A 58 -6.05 0.26 1.02
C VAL A 58 -5.35 -0.88 1.77
N LEU A 59 -4.07 -0.73 2.11
CA LEU A 59 -3.29 -1.74 2.83
C LEU A 59 -3.90 -2.07 4.20
N LEU A 60 -4.31 -1.06 4.97
CA LEU A 60 -4.94 -1.25 6.27
C LEU A 60 -6.27 -2.00 6.14
N ARG A 61 -7.11 -1.64 5.16
CA ARG A 61 -8.38 -2.32 4.90
C ARG A 61 -8.18 -3.78 4.47
N GLU A 62 -7.23 -4.03 3.55
CA GLU A 62 -6.94 -5.39 3.10
C GLU A 62 -6.38 -6.27 4.22
N LYS A 63 -5.55 -5.70 5.11
CA LYS A 63 -5.08 -6.36 6.32
C LYS A 63 -6.24 -6.73 7.25
N GLU A 64 -7.12 -5.78 7.57
CA GLU A 64 -8.27 -5.96 8.44
C GLU A 64 -9.21 -7.07 7.95
N HIS A 65 -9.46 -7.10 6.63
CA HIS A 65 -10.35 -8.09 6.01
C HIS A 65 -9.63 -9.36 5.53
N SER A 66 -8.33 -9.50 5.79
CA SER A 66 -7.52 -10.66 5.36
C SER A 66 -7.67 -10.98 3.88
N VAL A 67 -7.61 -9.95 3.02
CA VAL A 67 -7.84 -10.08 1.57
C VAL A 67 -6.71 -10.87 0.92
N LYS A 68 -7.02 -12.08 0.44
CA LYS A 68 -6.06 -12.92 -0.27
C LYS A 68 -5.78 -12.39 -1.69
N GLY A 69 -4.51 -12.38 -2.08
CA GLY A 69 -4.09 -11.91 -3.41
C GLY A 69 -4.16 -10.39 -3.62
N GLY A 70 -4.55 -9.61 -2.61
CA GLY A 70 -4.54 -8.16 -2.62
C GLY A 70 -3.14 -7.55 -2.59
N ILE A 71 -3.06 -6.22 -2.59
CA ILE A 71 -1.78 -5.48 -2.56
C ILE A 71 -1.05 -5.74 -1.24
N TYR A 72 -1.77 -5.74 -0.11
CA TYR A 72 -1.19 -6.04 1.20
C TYR A 72 -0.59 -7.45 1.25
N HIS A 73 -1.33 -8.46 0.77
CA HIS A 73 -0.86 -9.84 0.74
C HIS A 73 0.40 -10.00 -0.11
N LYS A 74 0.42 -9.40 -1.31
CA LYS A 74 1.60 -9.40 -2.19
C LYS A 74 2.77 -8.65 -1.56
N LEU A 75 2.52 -7.48 -0.96
CA LEU A 75 3.56 -6.68 -0.33
C LEU A 75 4.26 -7.46 0.79
N GLN A 76 3.51 -8.18 1.63
CA GLN A 76 4.07 -9.01 2.70
C GLN A 76 5.05 -10.04 2.15
N ILE A 77 4.67 -10.77 1.10
CA ILE A 77 5.50 -11.84 0.53
C ILE A 77 6.70 -11.27 -0.21
N GLU A 78 6.46 -10.34 -1.14
CA GLU A 78 7.51 -9.79 -2.02
C GLU A 78 8.57 -8.99 -1.24
N LEU A 79 8.14 -8.11 -0.33
CA LEU A 79 9.07 -7.30 0.44
C LEU A 79 9.90 -8.17 1.38
N THR A 80 9.27 -9.14 2.04
CA THR A 80 9.97 -10.05 2.96
C THR A 80 10.96 -10.93 2.22
N TYR A 81 10.55 -11.55 1.11
CA TYR A 81 11.45 -12.35 0.30
C TYR A 81 12.67 -11.55 -0.17
N ASN A 82 12.42 -10.41 -0.82
CA ASN A 82 13.51 -9.61 -1.39
C ASN A 82 14.46 -9.08 -0.31
N SER A 83 13.95 -8.59 0.82
CA SER A 83 14.78 -8.09 1.91
C SER A 83 15.65 -9.19 2.50
N ASN A 84 15.07 -10.33 2.85
CA ASN A 84 15.82 -11.44 3.45
C ASN A 84 16.81 -12.07 2.46
N HIS A 85 16.44 -12.15 1.18
CA HIS A 85 17.34 -12.68 0.15
C HIS A 85 18.59 -11.80 -0.03
N MET A 86 18.46 -10.48 0.04
CA MET A 86 19.60 -9.55 0.03
C MET A 86 20.52 -9.74 1.24
N GLU A 87 19.99 -10.15 2.38
CA GLU A 87 20.75 -10.47 3.60
C GLU A 87 21.29 -11.91 3.62
N GLY A 88 21.10 -12.66 2.53
CA GLY A 88 21.69 -14.00 2.35
C GLY A 88 20.80 -15.16 2.79
N SER A 89 19.52 -14.93 3.06
CA SER A 89 18.57 -16.02 3.32
C SER A 89 18.46 -16.98 2.12
N GLN A 90 18.40 -18.26 2.41
CA GLN A 90 18.28 -19.32 1.41
C GLN A 90 16.82 -19.73 1.15
N LEU A 91 15.86 -19.08 1.78
CA LEU A 91 14.44 -19.32 1.51
C LEU A 91 14.09 -18.85 0.10
N THR A 92 13.37 -19.67 -0.62
CA THR A 92 12.80 -19.31 -1.92
C THR A 92 11.57 -18.42 -1.75
N HIS A 93 11.15 -17.77 -2.83
CA HIS A 93 9.91 -16.99 -2.85
C HIS A 93 8.69 -17.84 -2.46
N GLU A 94 8.61 -19.07 -2.98
CA GLU A 94 7.52 -19.99 -2.64
C GLU A 94 7.52 -20.39 -1.17
N GLU A 95 8.68 -20.66 -0.59
CA GLU A 95 8.78 -20.99 0.85
C GLU A 95 8.39 -19.78 1.72
N THR A 96 8.83 -18.58 1.35
CA THR A 96 8.40 -17.33 2.01
C THR A 96 6.87 -17.18 1.95
N ARG A 97 6.27 -17.45 0.78
CA ARG A 97 4.81 -17.47 0.61
C ARG A 97 4.13 -18.51 1.48
N TYR A 98 4.65 -19.75 1.50
CA TYR A 98 4.12 -20.82 2.34
C TYR A 98 4.14 -20.45 3.82
N ILE A 99 5.25 -19.90 4.32
CA ILE A 99 5.36 -19.43 5.71
C ILE A 99 4.30 -18.35 6.00
N TYR A 100 4.09 -17.42 5.06
CA TYR A 100 3.10 -16.37 5.25
C TYR A 100 1.67 -16.91 5.28
N GLU A 101 1.29 -17.71 4.28
CA GLU A 101 -0.08 -18.16 4.06
C GLU A 101 -0.52 -19.27 5.01
N THR A 102 0.36 -20.23 5.29
CA THR A 102 0.02 -21.48 5.96
C THR A 102 0.65 -21.63 7.35
N LYS A 103 1.64 -20.79 7.68
CA LYS A 103 2.48 -20.95 8.89
C LYS A 103 3.23 -22.27 8.93
N THR A 104 3.48 -22.86 7.77
CA THR A 104 4.25 -24.09 7.60
C THR A 104 5.40 -23.87 6.62
N ILE A 105 6.34 -24.77 6.60
CA ILE A 105 7.41 -24.83 5.62
C ILE A 105 7.54 -26.28 5.11
N GLY A 106 7.52 -26.44 3.79
CA GLY A 106 7.87 -27.69 3.14
C GLY A 106 9.35 -27.64 2.74
N VAL A 107 10.13 -28.63 3.10
CA VAL A 107 11.57 -28.69 2.78
C VAL A 107 11.84 -29.98 2.02
N ASP A 108 12.18 -29.84 0.75
CA ASP A 108 12.58 -30.97 -0.08
C ASP A 108 14.11 -31.08 -0.08
N ASN A 109 14.65 -32.06 0.68
CA ASN A 109 16.06 -32.45 0.66
C ASN A 109 17.10 -31.34 0.79
N LYS A 110 16.77 -30.22 1.45
CA LYS A 110 17.72 -29.14 1.75
C LYS A 110 17.71 -28.81 3.24
N THR A 111 18.83 -28.27 3.71
CA THR A 111 18.92 -27.68 5.06
C THR A 111 18.59 -26.20 4.99
N ILE A 112 17.68 -25.76 5.83
CA ILE A 112 17.33 -24.34 6.01
C ILE A 112 17.79 -23.91 7.39
N LYS A 113 18.42 -22.74 7.46
CA LYS A 113 18.80 -22.16 8.75
C LYS A 113 17.53 -21.76 9.51
N VAL A 114 17.49 -22.08 10.80
CA VAL A 114 16.36 -21.69 11.66
C VAL A 114 16.22 -20.16 11.71
N ASP A 115 17.34 -19.43 11.71
CA ASP A 115 17.35 -17.98 11.67
C ASP A 115 16.64 -17.42 10.44
N ASP A 116 16.82 -18.02 9.24
CA ASP A 116 16.13 -17.57 8.02
C ASP A 116 14.60 -17.64 8.19
N ILE A 117 14.10 -18.67 8.87
CA ILE A 117 12.67 -18.84 9.15
C ILE A 117 12.19 -17.80 10.17
N ILE A 118 12.95 -17.64 11.27
CA ILE A 118 12.61 -16.68 12.34
C ILE A 118 12.61 -15.26 11.79
N GLU A 119 13.64 -14.86 11.06
CA GLU A 119 13.73 -13.53 10.46
C GLU A 119 12.62 -13.28 9.45
N THR A 120 12.23 -14.29 8.67
CA THR A 120 11.11 -14.20 7.74
C THR A 120 9.79 -13.92 8.49
N VAL A 121 9.51 -14.66 9.55
CA VAL A 121 8.31 -14.44 10.38
C VAL A 121 8.34 -13.07 11.06
N ASN A 122 9.51 -12.67 11.56
CA ASN A 122 9.70 -11.37 12.20
C ASN A 122 9.58 -10.23 11.19
N HIS A 123 10.06 -10.42 9.94
CA HIS A 123 9.94 -9.41 8.90
C HIS A 123 8.48 -9.13 8.54
N PHE A 124 7.61 -10.13 8.48
CA PHE A 124 6.16 -9.91 8.32
C PHE A 124 5.60 -9.00 9.41
N ARG A 125 6.03 -9.18 10.67
CA ARG A 125 5.63 -8.32 11.79
C ARG A 125 6.16 -6.91 11.65
N CYS A 126 7.40 -6.74 11.14
CA CYS A 126 7.97 -5.43 10.85
C CYS A 126 7.18 -4.69 9.77
N VAL A 127 6.81 -5.37 8.67
CA VAL A 127 5.97 -4.80 7.62
C VAL A 127 4.61 -4.36 8.17
N ASP A 128 3.99 -5.19 8.99
CA ASP A 128 2.74 -4.86 9.67
C ASP A 128 2.84 -3.60 10.52
N LEU A 129 3.88 -3.53 11.35
CA LEU A 129 4.12 -2.38 12.21
C LEU A 129 4.40 -1.12 11.40
N ALA A 130 5.15 -1.23 10.32
CA ALA A 130 5.44 -0.12 9.42
C ALA A 130 4.16 0.43 8.75
N ILE A 131 3.28 -0.45 8.26
CA ILE A 131 1.99 -0.05 7.65
C ILE A 131 1.10 0.66 8.67
N VAL A 132 0.94 0.09 9.86
CA VAL A 132 0.09 0.68 10.92
C VAL A 132 0.66 2.02 11.41
N SER A 133 1.98 2.17 11.41
CA SER A 133 2.68 3.36 11.87
C SER A 133 2.96 4.38 10.75
N ALA A 134 2.59 4.12 9.50
CA ALA A 134 2.98 4.91 8.33
C ALA A 134 2.56 6.39 8.38
N LYS A 135 1.54 6.75 9.17
CA LYS A 135 1.10 8.14 9.37
C LYS A 135 1.85 8.86 10.51
N ARG A 136 2.72 8.16 11.23
CA ARG A 136 3.54 8.72 12.32
C ARG A 136 4.86 9.25 11.77
N LYS A 137 5.47 10.19 12.48
CA LYS A 137 6.84 10.62 12.18
C LYS A 137 7.80 9.45 12.42
N LEU A 138 8.76 9.30 11.50
CA LEU A 138 9.88 8.40 11.71
C LEU A 138 10.70 8.88 12.92
N SER A 139 11.04 7.98 13.83
CA SER A 139 11.84 8.27 15.01
C SER A 139 12.89 7.17 15.18
N GLU A 140 13.96 7.51 15.86
CA GLU A 140 15.02 6.56 16.24
C GLU A 140 14.44 5.37 17.04
N SER A 141 13.57 5.65 18.00
CA SER A 141 12.91 4.60 18.79
C SER A 141 12.08 3.63 17.93
N PHE A 142 11.48 4.12 16.85
CA PHE A 142 10.76 3.27 15.92
C PHE A 142 11.69 2.36 15.10
N ILE A 143 12.85 2.89 14.68
CA ILE A 143 13.86 2.09 13.98
C ILE A 143 14.41 1.00 14.93
N LYS A 144 14.74 1.35 16.16
CA LYS A 144 15.18 0.40 17.19
C LYS A 144 14.11 -0.67 17.46
N GLN A 145 12.84 -0.29 17.48
CA GLN A 145 11.73 -1.23 17.64
C GLN A 145 11.63 -2.22 16.46
N LEU A 146 11.80 -1.77 15.23
CA LEU A 146 11.85 -2.67 14.07
C LEU A 146 13.03 -3.64 14.15
N HIS A 147 14.21 -3.15 14.51
CA HIS A 147 15.40 -3.98 14.72
C HIS A 147 15.17 -5.01 15.84
N LEU A 148 14.57 -4.59 16.95
CA LEU A 148 14.21 -5.48 18.04
C LEU A 148 13.31 -6.62 17.57
N ILE A 149 12.23 -6.30 16.83
CA ILE A 149 11.31 -7.31 16.31
C ILE A 149 12.02 -8.25 15.33
N LEU A 150 12.79 -7.68 14.40
CA LEU A 150 13.45 -8.45 13.34
C LEU A 150 14.42 -9.49 13.90
N LYS A 151 15.24 -9.10 14.87
CA LYS A 151 16.32 -9.94 15.42
C LYS A 151 15.94 -10.72 16.68
N THR A 152 14.74 -10.56 17.21
CA THR A 152 14.27 -11.35 18.36
C THR A 152 14.25 -12.84 18.04
N CYS A 153 14.78 -13.65 18.96
CA CYS A 153 14.88 -15.12 18.88
C CYS A 153 15.79 -15.65 17.76
N THR A 154 16.59 -14.82 17.11
CA THR A 154 17.65 -15.28 16.20
C THR A 154 18.90 -15.66 16.98
N SER A 155 19.84 -16.37 16.35
CA SER A 155 21.15 -16.68 16.95
C SER A 155 21.92 -15.42 17.30
N ASP A 156 21.73 -14.31 16.55
CA ASP A 156 22.34 -13.02 16.83
C ASP A 156 21.92 -12.46 18.19
N SER A 157 20.68 -12.69 18.60
CA SER A 157 20.17 -12.21 19.89
C SER A 157 20.88 -12.83 21.12
N ASN A 158 21.59 -13.93 20.92
CA ASN A 158 22.35 -14.59 21.97
C ASN A 158 23.81 -14.11 22.06
N LYS A 159 24.26 -13.26 21.14
CA LYS A 159 25.64 -12.74 21.12
C LYS A 159 25.76 -11.54 22.08
N PRO A 160 26.69 -11.55 23.07
CA PRO A 160 26.78 -10.49 24.08
C PRO A 160 27.06 -9.10 23.52
N TRP A 161 27.66 -9.02 22.34
CA TRP A 161 28.05 -7.79 21.68
C TRP A 161 27.01 -7.31 20.65
N PHE A 162 25.96 -8.11 20.36
CA PHE A 162 24.90 -7.76 19.43
C PHE A 162 23.70 -7.20 20.18
N MET A 163 23.56 -5.89 20.17
CA MET A 163 22.49 -5.20 20.90
C MET A 163 21.20 -5.19 20.08
N VAL A 164 20.33 -6.16 20.34
CA VAL A 164 19.02 -6.24 19.66
C VAL A 164 18.15 -5.03 20.06
N GLY A 165 17.74 -4.25 19.08
CA GLY A 165 16.93 -3.05 19.32
C GLY A 165 17.71 -1.84 19.81
N ASP A 166 19.02 -1.88 19.71
CA ASP A 166 19.88 -0.74 20.03
C ASP A 166 21.04 -0.60 19.03
N TYR A 167 21.92 0.36 19.25
CA TYR A 167 23.10 0.56 18.43
C TYR A 167 24.10 -0.58 18.61
N LYS A 168 24.84 -0.85 17.56
CA LYS A 168 25.95 -1.80 17.59
C LYS A 168 27.03 -1.32 18.57
N LEU A 169 27.69 -2.27 19.22
CA LEU A 169 28.85 -2.00 20.12
C LEU A 169 30.21 -2.10 19.39
N LEU A 170 30.21 -2.73 18.20
CA LEU A 170 31.44 -2.90 17.43
C LEU A 170 31.44 -2.02 16.20
N ALA A 171 32.58 -1.44 15.86
CA ALA A 171 32.78 -0.73 14.61
C ALA A 171 32.61 -1.67 13.42
N ASN A 172 32.01 -1.18 12.31
CA ASN A 172 31.94 -1.93 11.06
C ASN A 172 33.12 -1.57 10.17
N GLU A 173 33.62 -2.56 9.45
CA GLU A 173 34.53 -2.35 8.35
C GLU A 173 33.72 -2.19 7.05
N VAL A 174 33.96 -1.12 6.31
CA VAL A 174 33.34 -0.86 5.02
C VAL A 174 34.45 -0.66 3.99
N GLY A 175 34.72 -1.69 3.20
CA GLY A 175 35.91 -1.74 2.35
C GLY A 175 37.16 -1.74 3.23
N ASP A 176 38.14 -0.87 2.92
CA ASP A 176 39.38 -0.74 3.70
C ASP A 176 39.29 0.32 4.83
N ARG A 177 38.10 0.75 5.22
CA ARG A 177 37.91 1.80 6.23
C ARG A 177 37.06 1.29 7.40
N MET A 178 37.59 1.48 8.62
CA MET A 178 36.79 1.31 9.84
C MET A 178 35.81 2.47 9.97
N THR A 179 34.55 2.16 10.25
CA THR A 179 33.57 3.20 10.62
C THR A 179 33.87 3.64 12.07
N THR A 180 34.04 4.93 12.27
CA THR A 180 34.08 5.50 13.63
C THR A 180 32.67 5.48 14.23
N ASP A 181 32.58 5.37 15.54
CA ASP A 181 31.36 5.44 16.35
C ASP A 181 30.61 6.75 16.13
#